data_95fce610ba9ed5f18184b50f8aff663c
#
_entry.id   95fce610ba9ed5f18184b50f8aff663c
#
_cell.length_a   1.000
_cell.length_b   1.000
_cell.length_c   1.000
_cell.angle_alpha   90.00
_cell.angle_beta   90.00
_cell.angle_gamma   90.00
#
_symmetry.space_group_name_H-M   'P 1'
#
loop_
_entity.id
_entity.type
_entity.pdbx_description
1 polymer ?
#
loop_
_entity_poly.entity_id
_entity_poly.type
_entity_poly.pdbx_seq_one_letter_code
_entity_poly.pdbx_strand_id
1 'polypeptide(L)'
;MALPSRARVYTDVNSHKSRDYWDYESYVVDWGQQDDYQLVRKLGRGKYSEVFEAINITNNEKCVVKILKPVKKKKIKREIKILENLKGGTNIITLQAVVKDPVSRTPALIFEHVNNTDFKQLYQTLTDYDIRYYLYELLKALDYCHSMGIMHRDVKPHNVMIDHENRKLRLIDWGLAEFYHPGQEYNVRVASRYFKGPELLVDYQMYDYSLDMWSLGCMLASMIFRKEPFFHGHDNYDQLVRIAKVLGTEELFEYLEKYHIELDPRFNDILGRHSRKRWERFMHSENQHLVSHESLDFLDKLLRYDHYERLTAREAMEHPYFYPIVKDQGRLNMVSSSPTPITGSLPVGIDTSREGLNPIPKRDCEQRTGSWNKPTEKYGGTSWKWDSENDEVFITSITSLTYSFQLLIIYVRKVESSIPPKFANLRRRKIYYVMVDHSLHKWQLYFDVVYKILHFRHSLIFNVGIT
;
A
#
# COMPACT_ATOMS: atom_id res chain seq x y z
N MET A 1 5.72 -31.11 -18.50
CA MET A 1 4.69 -30.16 -18.09
C MET A 1 4.57 -30.19 -16.59
N ALA A 2 4.48 -29.02 -15.95
CA ALA A 2 4.28 -28.95 -14.51
C ALA A 2 2.98 -29.65 -14.10
N LEU A 3 2.98 -30.32 -12.93
CA LEU A 3 1.78 -30.98 -12.42
C LEU A 3 0.73 -29.93 -11.99
N PRO A 4 -0.55 -30.16 -12.28
CA PRO A 4 -1.61 -29.27 -11.88
C PRO A 4 -1.79 -29.27 -10.36
N SER A 5 -2.13 -28.11 -9.80
CA SER A 5 -2.51 -27.92 -8.40
C SER A 5 -3.87 -27.25 -8.30
N ARG A 6 -4.56 -27.46 -7.16
CA ARG A 6 -5.82 -26.83 -6.81
C ARG A 6 -5.76 -26.33 -5.38
N ALA A 7 -6.48 -25.25 -5.10
CA ALA A 7 -6.63 -24.75 -3.75
C ALA A 7 -7.26 -25.82 -2.83
N ARG A 8 -6.80 -25.89 -1.57
CA ARG A 8 -7.37 -26.80 -0.55
C ARG A 8 -8.75 -26.35 -0.07
N VAL A 9 -9.02 -25.05 -0.12
CA VAL A 9 -10.27 -24.45 0.32
C VAL A 9 -10.81 -23.52 -0.75
N TYR A 10 -12.10 -23.27 -0.75
CA TYR A 10 -12.78 -22.34 -1.67
C TYR A 10 -12.50 -22.62 -3.16
N THR A 11 -12.28 -23.88 -3.50
CA THR A 11 -11.82 -24.33 -4.82
C THR A 11 -12.82 -23.99 -5.92
N ASP A 12 -14.09 -24.24 -5.68
CA ASP A 12 -15.16 -24.15 -6.69
C ASP A 12 -16.11 -22.95 -6.51
N VAL A 13 -15.72 -21.96 -5.70
CA VAL A 13 -16.59 -20.79 -5.40
C VAL A 13 -17.09 -20.11 -6.66
N ASN A 14 -16.20 -19.80 -7.60
CA ASN A 14 -16.57 -19.10 -8.82
C ASN A 14 -17.36 -20.00 -9.81
N SER A 15 -17.20 -21.31 -9.72
CA SER A 15 -17.99 -22.26 -10.52
C SER A 15 -19.46 -22.27 -10.12
N HIS A 16 -19.77 -21.99 -8.85
CA HIS A 16 -21.12 -21.91 -8.30
C HIS A 16 -21.74 -20.51 -8.38
N LYS A 17 -20.96 -19.50 -8.76
CA LYS A 17 -21.46 -18.13 -8.99
C LYS A 17 -21.94 -17.96 -10.43
N SER A 18 -22.88 -17.03 -10.62
CA SER A 18 -23.28 -16.62 -11.98
C SER A 18 -22.09 -16.04 -12.74
N ARG A 19 -22.12 -16.13 -14.06
CA ARG A 19 -21.07 -15.60 -14.91
C ARG A 19 -20.79 -14.11 -14.64
N ASP A 20 -21.82 -13.33 -14.38
CA ASP A 20 -21.71 -11.89 -14.09
C ASP A 20 -20.88 -11.59 -12.84
N TYR A 21 -20.68 -12.56 -11.95
CA TYR A 21 -19.86 -12.39 -10.77
C TYR A 21 -18.36 -12.27 -11.09
N TRP A 22 -17.86 -13.09 -12.02
CA TRP A 22 -16.44 -13.21 -12.31
C TRP A 22 -16.04 -12.79 -13.73
N ASP A 23 -16.98 -12.68 -14.69
CA ASP A 23 -16.71 -12.23 -16.07
C ASP A 23 -16.63 -10.69 -16.12
N TYR A 24 -15.54 -10.16 -15.55
CA TYR A 24 -15.31 -8.70 -15.51
C TYR A 24 -15.05 -8.09 -16.89
N GLU A 25 -14.77 -8.88 -17.93
CA GLU A 25 -14.58 -8.34 -19.28
C GLU A 25 -15.91 -7.86 -19.86
N SER A 26 -17.00 -8.56 -19.58
CA SER A 26 -18.35 -8.19 -19.99
C SER A 26 -18.99 -7.11 -19.09
N TYR A 27 -18.39 -6.84 -17.92
CA TYR A 27 -18.94 -5.89 -16.96
C TYR A 27 -19.01 -4.45 -17.52
N VAL A 28 -20.15 -3.81 -17.38
CA VAL A 28 -20.40 -2.41 -17.75
C VAL A 28 -20.30 -1.55 -16.49
N VAL A 29 -19.32 -0.66 -16.48
CA VAL A 29 -19.09 0.24 -15.32
C VAL A 29 -20.06 1.42 -15.41
N ASP A 30 -20.80 1.63 -14.33
CA ASP A 30 -21.64 2.83 -14.14
C ASP A 30 -20.76 3.97 -13.54
N TRP A 31 -20.57 5.03 -14.34
CA TRP A 31 -19.69 6.13 -14.00
C TRP A 31 -20.46 7.28 -13.37
N GLY A 32 -20.10 7.61 -12.11
CA GLY A 32 -20.65 8.74 -11.37
C GLY A 32 -20.06 10.10 -11.78
N GLN A 33 -20.45 11.14 -11.03
CA GLN A 33 -20.09 12.53 -11.26
C GLN A 33 -18.72 12.84 -10.62
N GLN A 34 -17.77 13.29 -11.43
CA GLN A 34 -16.43 13.68 -10.93
C GLN A 34 -16.49 14.95 -10.08
N ASP A 35 -17.38 15.87 -10.44
CA ASP A 35 -17.47 17.20 -9.82
C ASP A 35 -17.92 17.15 -8.35
N ASP A 36 -18.44 16.01 -7.89
CA ASP A 36 -18.79 15.80 -6.49
C ASP A 36 -17.55 15.68 -5.56
N TYR A 37 -16.34 15.59 -6.12
CA TYR A 37 -15.11 15.33 -5.35
C TYR A 37 -14.06 16.40 -5.56
N GLN A 38 -13.71 17.09 -4.45
CA GLN A 38 -12.65 18.09 -4.43
C GLN A 38 -11.35 17.50 -3.89
N LEU A 39 -10.29 17.53 -4.68
CA LEU A 39 -8.97 17.07 -4.26
C LEU A 39 -8.36 18.06 -3.25
N VAL A 40 -7.84 17.55 -2.14
CA VAL A 40 -7.23 18.34 -1.06
C VAL A 40 -5.71 18.28 -1.15
N ARG A 41 -5.12 17.09 -1.11
CA ARG A 41 -3.67 16.89 -1.17
C ARG A 41 -3.32 15.52 -1.73
N LYS A 42 -2.12 15.43 -2.29
CA LYS A 42 -1.59 14.16 -2.79
C LYS A 42 -1.09 13.30 -1.63
N LEU A 43 -1.56 12.05 -1.58
CA LEU A 43 -1.12 11.04 -0.61
C LEU A 43 0.03 10.18 -1.15
N GLY A 44 0.01 9.88 -2.47
CA GLY A 44 1.03 9.01 -3.05
C GLY A 44 0.99 8.94 -4.57
N ARG A 45 2.06 8.36 -5.13
CA ARG A 45 2.19 8.09 -6.56
C ARG A 45 2.71 6.69 -6.77
N GLY A 46 1.89 5.83 -7.33
CA GLY A 46 2.25 4.47 -7.72
C GLY A 46 2.61 4.35 -9.21
N LYS A 47 2.98 3.14 -9.59
CA LYS A 47 3.24 2.80 -11.00
C LYS A 47 2.00 2.99 -11.88
N TYR A 48 0.82 2.66 -11.36
CA TYR A 48 -0.44 2.61 -12.10
C TYR A 48 -1.47 3.67 -11.70
N SER A 49 -1.19 4.46 -10.67
CA SER A 49 -2.13 5.47 -10.15
C SER A 49 -1.45 6.61 -9.43
N GLU A 50 -2.21 7.68 -9.21
CA GLU A 50 -1.92 8.74 -8.25
C GLU A 50 -3.07 8.80 -7.24
N VAL A 51 -2.74 8.95 -5.95
CA VAL A 51 -3.71 8.87 -4.86
C VAL A 51 -3.77 10.21 -4.13
N PHE A 52 -4.99 10.69 -3.89
CA PHE A 52 -5.25 11.98 -3.26
C PHE A 52 -6.24 11.83 -2.10
N GLU A 53 -6.04 12.60 -1.05
CA GLU A 53 -7.09 12.92 -0.09
C GLU A 53 -8.05 13.90 -0.76
N ALA A 54 -9.35 13.69 -0.59
CA ALA A 54 -10.39 14.52 -1.18
C ALA A 54 -11.58 14.68 -0.22
N ILE A 55 -12.47 15.58 -0.57
CA ILE A 55 -13.75 15.79 0.11
C ILE A 55 -14.86 15.55 -0.91
N ASN A 56 -15.83 14.73 -0.54
CA ASN A 56 -17.11 14.67 -1.23
C ASN A 56 -17.93 15.91 -0.85
N ILE A 57 -18.11 16.84 -1.79
CA ILE A 57 -18.77 18.12 -1.53
C ILE A 57 -20.29 18.02 -1.31
N THR A 58 -20.89 16.85 -1.61
CA THR A 58 -22.34 16.64 -1.42
C THR A 58 -22.70 16.34 0.03
N ASN A 59 -21.76 15.73 0.81
CA ASN A 59 -21.97 15.34 2.20
C ASN A 59 -20.87 15.84 3.15
N ASN A 60 -19.86 16.54 2.61
CA ASN A 60 -18.70 17.06 3.32
C ASN A 60 -17.83 15.98 4.01
N GLU A 61 -17.87 14.74 3.53
CA GLU A 61 -17.06 13.64 4.07
C GLU A 61 -15.71 13.53 3.38
N LYS A 62 -14.69 13.17 4.17
CA LYS A 62 -13.37 12.83 3.62
C LYS A 62 -13.42 11.52 2.86
N CYS A 63 -12.75 11.49 1.72
CA CYS A 63 -12.57 10.29 0.91
C CYS A 63 -11.15 10.24 0.31
N VAL A 64 -10.84 9.15 -0.36
CA VAL A 64 -9.59 8.95 -1.09
C VAL A 64 -9.90 8.74 -2.56
N VAL A 65 -9.24 9.52 -3.43
CA VAL A 65 -9.38 9.43 -4.89
C VAL A 65 -8.12 8.80 -5.47
N LYS A 66 -8.28 7.62 -6.11
CA LYS A 66 -7.23 6.91 -6.85
C LYS A 66 -7.42 7.17 -8.33
N ILE A 67 -6.66 8.13 -8.88
CA ILE A 67 -6.67 8.45 -10.32
C ILE A 67 -5.81 7.44 -11.06
N LEU A 68 -6.41 6.71 -12.00
CA LEU A 68 -5.73 5.63 -12.71
C LEU A 68 -4.94 6.19 -13.90
N LYS A 69 -3.66 5.78 -14.00
CA LYS A 69 -2.85 6.03 -15.20
C LYS A 69 -3.35 5.17 -16.36
N PRO A 70 -3.00 5.49 -17.62
CA PRO A 70 -3.39 4.70 -18.77
C PRO A 70 -2.96 3.23 -18.63
N VAL A 71 -3.93 2.34 -18.46
CA VAL A 71 -3.77 0.88 -18.37
C VAL A 71 -4.85 0.20 -19.23
N LYS A 72 -4.67 -1.09 -19.53
CA LYS A 72 -5.67 -1.86 -20.29
C LYS A 72 -7.02 -1.81 -19.59
N LYS A 73 -8.10 -1.47 -20.31
CA LYS A 73 -9.48 -1.37 -19.77
C LYS A 73 -9.91 -2.61 -18.98
N LYS A 74 -9.49 -3.80 -19.44
CA LYS A 74 -9.72 -5.08 -18.75
C LYS A 74 -9.24 -5.05 -17.28
N LYS A 75 -8.06 -4.47 -16.98
CA LYS A 75 -7.52 -4.39 -15.62
C LYS A 75 -8.35 -3.47 -14.72
N ILE A 76 -8.86 -2.37 -15.28
CA ILE A 76 -9.72 -1.43 -14.56
C ILE A 76 -11.05 -2.11 -14.20
N LYS A 77 -11.69 -2.76 -15.18
CA LYS A 77 -12.93 -3.50 -14.96
C LYS A 77 -12.78 -4.60 -13.90
N ARG A 78 -11.63 -5.31 -13.91
CA ARG A 78 -11.33 -6.35 -12.93
C ARG A 78 -11.25 -5.78 -11.51
N GLU A 79 -10.47 -4.72 -11.30
CA GLU A 79 -10.33 -4.07 -9.99
C GLU A 79 -11.69 -3.58 -9.47
N ILE A 80 -12.48 -2.91 -10.31
CA ILE A 80 -13.81 -2.41 -9.94
C ILE A 80 -14.75 -3.57 -9.59
N LYS A 81 -14.79 -4.62 -10.42
CA LYS A 81 -15.70 -5.77 -10.19
C LYS A 81 -15.35 -6.51 -8.90
N ILE A 82 -14.06 -6.72 -8.63
CA ILE A 82 -13.59 -7.32 -7.39
C ILE A 82 -13.97 -6.48 -6.17
N LEU A 83 -13.75 -5.16 -6.23
CA LEU A 83 -14.11 -4.25 -5.15
C LEU A 83 -15.63 -4.21 -4.89
N GLU A 84 -16.44 -4.27 -5.94
CA GLU A 84 -17.89 -4.36 -5.79
C GLU A 84 -18.34 -5.69 -5.17
N ASN A 85 -17.77 -6.81 -5.62
CA ASN A 85 -18.05 -8.12 -5.06
C ASN A 85 -17.65 -8.24 -3.58
N LEU A 86 -16.60 -7.56 -3.17
CA LEU A 86 -16.06 -7.59 -1.79
C LEU A 86 -16.62 -6.48 -0.89
N LYS A 87 -17.44 -5.57 -1.43
CA LYS A 87 -17.98 -4.41 -0.69
C LYS A 87 -18.72 -4.85 0.57
N GLY A 88 -18.37 -4.23 1.71
CA GLY A 88 -18.92 -4.58 3.03
C GLY A 88 -18.26 -5.76 3.71
N GLY A 89 -17.27 -6.39 3.06
CA GLY A 89 -16.49 -7.46 3.66
C GLY A 89 -15.61 -6.97 4.81
N THR A 90 -15.35 -7.85 5.77
CA THR A 90 -14.56 -7.53 6.96
C THR A 90 -13.18 -7.04 6.57
N ASN A 91 -12.83 -5.82 7.00
CA ASN A 91 -11.52 -5.19 6.80
C ASN A 91 -11.11 -4.99 5.32
N ILE A 92 -12.08 -5.03 4.40
CA ILE A 92 -11.90 -4.68 2.99
C ILE A 92 -12.16 -3.18 2.82
N ILE A 93 -11.28 -2.48 2.11
CA ILE A 93 -11.51 -1.07 1.77
C ILE A 93 -12.80 -0.90 0.98
N THR A 94 -13.64 0.07 1.35
CA THR A 94 -14.91 0.31 0.68
C THR A 94 -14.73 1.18 -0.55
N LEU A 95 -15.09 0.67 -1.72
CA LEU A 95 -15.28 1.46 -2.94
C LEU A 95 -16.63 2.19 -2.83
N GLN A 96 -16.59 3.52 -2.75
CA GLN A 96 -17.80 4.35 -2.62
C GLN A 96 -18.39 4.70 -3.98
N ALA A 97 -17.55 5.04 -4.96
CA ALA A 97 -17.94 5.40 -6.31
C ALA A 97 -16.81 5.18 -7.31
N VAL A 98 -17.17 5.15 -8.59
CA VAL A 98 -16.25 5.21 -9.73
C VAL A 98 -16.62 6.40 -10.59
N VAL A 99 -15.66 7.25 -10.94
CA VAL A 99 -15.91 8.45 -11.74
C VAL A 99 -14.95 8.52 -12.92
N LYS A 100 -15.30 9.32 -13.91
CA LYS A 100 -14.51 9.46 -15.11
C LYS A 100 -14.50 10.91 -15.57
N ASP A 101 -13.30 11.47 -15.71
CA ASP A 101 -13.15 12.81 -16.28
C ASP A 101 -13.78 12.89 -17.69
N PRO A 102 -14.76 13.79 -17.91
CA PRO A 102 -15.47 13.88 -19.19
C PRO A 102 -14.56 14.29 -20.35
N VAL A 103 -13.48 15.05 -20.10
CA VAL A 103 -12.57 15.57 -21.11
C VAL A 103 -11.45 14.56 -21.42
N SER A 104 -10.64 14.22 -20.42
CA SER A 104 -9.48 13.31 -20.60
C SER A 104 -9.88 11.84 -20.65
N ARG A 105 -11.12 11.51 -20.26
CA ARG A 105 -11.60 10.12 -20.11
C ARG A 105 -10.83 9.31 -19.08
N THR A 106 -10.10 9.97 -18.19
CA THR A 106 -9.32 9.35 -17.12
C THR A 106 -10.24 8.84 -16.02
N PRO A 107 -10.19 7.53 -15.68
CA PRO A 107 -11.00 6.97 -14.61
C PRO A 107 -10.37 7.23 -13.23
N ALA A 108 -11.22 7.40 -12.22
CA ALA A 108 -10.83 7.45 -10.83
C ALA A 108 -11.75 6.61 -9.95
N LEU A 109 -11.17 6.00 -8.93
CA LEU A 109 -11.86 5.20 -7.92
C LEU A 109 -11.93 6.00 -6.62
N ILE A 110 -13.10 6.05 -6.02
CA ILE A 110 -13.37 6.80 -4.78
C ILE A 110 -13.52 5.80 -3.63
N PHE A 111 -12.71 5.94 -2.61
CA PHE A 111 -12.68 5.05 -1.46
C PHE A 111 -12.99 5.76 -0.15
N GLU A 112 -13.41 4.99 0.86
CA GLU A 112 -13.43 5.48 2.24
C GLU A 112 -12.05 6.02 2.66
N HIS A 113 -12.03 7.02 3.51
CA HIS A 113 -10.80 7.54 4.11
C HIS A 113 -10.43 6.72 5.35
N VAL A 114 -9.15 6.34 5.46
CA VAL A 114 -8.57 5.71 6.66
C VAL A 114 -7.49 6.63 7.20
N ASN A 115 -7.55 6.96 8.49
CA ASN A 115 -6.52 7.73 9.17
C ASN A 115 -5.28 6.85 9.43
N ASN A 116 -4.53 6.55 8.36
CA ASN A 116 -3.42 5.60 8.39
C ASN A 116 -2.17 6.18 9.03
N THR A 117 -1.51 5.41 9.88
CA THR A 117 -0.14 5.65 10.33
C THR A 117 0.83 4.92 9.41
N ASP A 118 1.86 5.62 8.91
CA ASP A 118 2.87 4.99 8.04
C ASP A 118 3.50 3.78 8.72
N PHE A 119 3.53 2.63 8.03
CA PHE A 119 3.98 1.36 8.61
C PHE A 119 5.44 1.39 9.07
N LYS A 120 6.31 2.21 8.46
CA LYS A 120 7.71 2.30 8.85
C LYS A 120 7.87 2.90 10.25
N GLN A 121 6.96 3.81 10.61
CA GLN A 121 6.90 4.36 11.96
C GLN A 121 6.14 3.41 12.88
N LEU A 122 4.99 2.93 12.46
CA LEU A 122 4.10 2.10 13.26
C LEU A 122 4.77 0.78 13.70
N TYR A 123 5.42 0.05 12.79
CA TYR A 123 6.01 -1.26 13.10
C TYR A 123 7.12 -1.20 14.14
N GLN A 124 7.75 -0.04 14.35
CA GLN A 124 8.75 0.15 15.39
C GLN A 124 8.14 0.27 16.80
N THR A 125 6.86 0.62 16.88
CA THR A 125 6.16 0.89 18.15
C THR A 125 5.21 -0.22 18.56
N LEU A 126 4.87 -1.15 17.64
CA LEU A 126 3.93 -2.24 17.93
C LEU A 126 4.46 -3.19 19.00
N THR A 127 3.58 -3.51 19.96
CA THR A 127 3.80 -4.58 20.94
C THR A 127 3.56 -5.96 20.31
N ASP A 128 3.94 -7.05 20.98
CA ASP A 128 3.59 -8.41 20.57
C ASP A 128 2.06 -8.58 20.42
N TYR A 129 1.29 -8.04 21.37
CA TYR A 129 -0.16 -8.07 21.28
C TYR A 129 -0.71 -7.31 20.06
N ASP A 130 -0.16 -6.13 19.75
CA ASP A 130 -0.58 -5.34 18.58
C ASP A 130 -0.30 -6.09 17.27
N ILE A 131 0.86 -6.75 17.18
CA ILE A 131 1.23 -7.55 15.99
C ILE A 131 0.22 -8.69 15.79
N ARG A 132 -0.10 -9.45 16.87
CA ARG A 132 -1.12 -10.50 16.83
C ARG A 132 -2.47 -9.93 16.43
N TYR A 133 -2.88 -8.82 17.02
CA TYR A 133 -4.16 -8.17 16.73
C TYR A 133 -4.29 -7.77 15.26
N TYR A 134 -3.34 -7.02 14.72
CA TYR A 134 -3.43 -6.57 13.33
C TYR A 134 -3.28 -7.70 12.31
N LEU A 135 -2.46 -8.70 12.59
CA LEU A 135 -2.38 -9.88 11.73
C LEU A 135 -3.69 -10.70 11.76
N TYR A 136 -4.35 -10.79 12.91
CA TYR A 136 -5.66 -11.42 13.03
C TYR A 136 -6.72 -10.66 12.21
N GLU A 137 -6.73 -9.34 12.29
CA GLU A 137 -7.63 -8.50 11.48
C GLU A 137 -7.33 -8.61 9.96
N LEU A 138 -6.05 -8.73 9.58
CA LEU A 138 -5.67 -8.98 8.18
C LEU A 138 -6.11 -10.37 7.73
N LEU A 139 -6.00 -11.39 8.58
CA LEU A 139 -6.49 -12.74 8.28
C LEU A 139 -8.00 -12.77 8.05
N LYS A 140 -8.79 -11.98 8.79
CA LYS A 140 -10.23 -11.84 8.53
C LYS A 140 -10.49 -11.32 7.11
N ALA A 141 -9.72 -10.32 6.66
CA ALA A 141 -9.85 -9.79 5.31
C ALA A 141 -9.47 -10.84 4.25
N LEU A 142 -8.38 -11.59 4.48
CA LEU A 142 -7.92 -12.64 3.56
C LEU A 142 -8.90 -13.81 3.52
N ASP A 143 -9.37 -14.33 4.67
CA ASP A 143 -10.37 -15.40 4.69
C ASP A 143 -11.65 -14.96 3.96
N TYR A 144 -12.07 -13.70 4.17
CA TYR A 144 -13.24 -13.17 3.47
C TYR A 144 -13.04 -13.14 1.95
N CYS A 145 -11.97 -12.52 1.43
CA CYS A 145 -11.78 -12.45 -0.02
C CYS A 145 -11.52 -13.83 -0.64
N HIS A 146 -10.81 -14.72 0.03
CA HIS A 146 -10.61 -16.09 -0.43
C HIS A 146 -11.95 -16.86 -0.47
N SER A 147 -12.82 -16.70 0.53
CA SER A 147 -14.17 -17.30 0.56
C SER A 147 -15.07 -16.77 -0.55
N MET A 148 -14.79 -15.60 -1.09
CA MET A 148 -15.44 -14.98 -2.23
C MET A 148 -14.78 -15.34 -3.57
N GLY A 149 -13.82 -16.28 -3.58
CA GLY A 149 -13.14 -16.76 -4.77
C GLY A 149 -12.10 -15.79 -5.34
N ILE A 150 -11.51 -14.92 -4.52
CA ILE A 150 -10.61 -13.86 -4.96
C ILE A 150 -9.28 -13.95 -4.23
N MET A 151 -8.17 -13.94 -5.00
CA MET A 151 -6.80 -13.80 -4.53
C MET A 151 -6.41 -12.32 -4.56
N HIS A 152 -5.76 -11.79 -3.52
CA HIS A 152 -5.28 -10.40 -3.50
C HIS A 152 -4.01 -10.23 -4.36
N ARG A 153 -3.02 -11.09 -4.19
CA ARG A 153 -1.77 -11.19 -4.95
C ARG A 153 -0.77 -10.02 -4.78
N ASP A 154 -1.01 -9.09 -3.87
CA ASP A 154 -0.05 -8.02 -3.50
C ASP A 154 -0.17 -7.66 -2.02
N VAL A 155 -0.27 -8.66 -1.14
CA VAL A 155 -0.25 -8.48 0.30
C VAL A 155 1.13 -7.98 0.71
N LYS A 156 1.19 -6.82 1.37
CA LYS A 156 2.42 -6.16 1.85
C LYS A 156 2.05 -5.01 2.80
N PRO A 157 3.00 -4.49 3.61
CA PRO A 157 2.72 -3.40 4.55
C PRO A 157 2.08 -2.16 3.90
N HIS A 158 2.52 -1.77 2.70
CA HIS A 158 1.96 -0.60 1.98
C HIS A 158 0.47 -0.77 1.60
N ASN A 159 -0.02 -2.00 1.52
CA ASN A 159 -1.41 -2.29 1.15
C ASN A 159 -2.28 -2.65 2.36
N VAL A 160 -1.75 -2.49 3.57
CA VAL A 160 -2.48 -2.66 4.83
C VAL A 160 -2.52 -1.31 5.54
N MET A 161 -3.67 -0.65 5.49
CA MET A 161 -3.89 0.61 6.18
C MET A 161 -4.32 0.35 7.61
N ILE A 162 -3.65 1.01 8.57
CA ILE A 162 -3.93 0.87 10.00
C ILE A 162 -4.14 2.26 10.61
N ASP A 163 -5.34 2.49 11.11
CA ASP A 163 -5.66 3.55 12.05
C ASP A 163 -5.43 2.98 13.46
N HIS A 164 -4.25 3.25 14.00
CA HIS A 164 -3.84 2.68 15.29
C HIS A 164 -4.63 3.24 16.48
N GLU A 165 -5.05 4.48 16.38
CA GLU A 165 -5.86 5.16 17.41
C GLU A 165 -7.23 4.48 17.57
N ASN A 166 -7.88 4.16 16.45
CA ASN A 166 -9.19 3.51 16.43
C ASN A 166 -9.11 1.98 16.27
N ARG A 167 -7.89 1.40 16.26
CA ARG A 167 -7.65 -0.05 16.11
C ARG A 167 -8.31 -0.62 14.83
N LYS A 168 -8.34 0.16 13.77
CA LYS A 168 -9.00 -0.17 12.50
C LYS A 168 -7.97 -0.57 11.44
N LEU A 169 -8.23 -1.65 10.73
CA LEU A 169 -7.42 -2.13 9.61
C LEU A 169 -8.25 -2.19 8.34
N ARG A 170 -7.64 -1.86 7.19
CA ARG A 170 -8.22 -2.08 5.84
C ARG A 170 -7.17 -2.62 4.88
N LEU A 171 -7.52 -3.68 4.18
CA LEU A 171 -6.74 -4.21 3.06
C LEU A 171 -7.12 -3.44 1.79
N ILE A 172 -6.12 -2.81 1.16
CA ILE A 172 -6.27 -1.91 0.03
C ILE A 172 -5.54 -2.40 -1.22
N ASP A 173 -5.71 -1.69 -2.33
CA ASP A 173 -5.04 -1.88 -3.64
C ASP A 173 -5.30 -3.25 -4.28
N TRP A 174 -6.51 -3.43 -4.77
CA TRP A 174 -7.00 -4.64 -5.43
C TRP A 174 -6.66 -4.70 -6.93
N GLY A 175 -5.78 -3.81 -7.42
CA GLY A 175 -5.38 -3.72 -8.83
C GLY A 175 -4.67 -4.97 -9.38
N LEU A 176 -4.05 -5.79 -8.52
CA LEU A 176 -3.46 -7.08 -8.87
C LEU A 176 -4.33 -8.28 -8.50
N ALA A 177 -5.46 -8.07 -7.81
CA ALA A 177 -6.35 -9.17 -7.42
C ALA A 177 -6.95 -9.90 -8.63
N GLU A 178 -7.33 -11.17 -8.46
CA GLU A 178 -7.88 -12.01 -9.53
C GLU A 178 -8.85 -13.06 -8.98
N PHE A 179 -9.81 -13.45 -9.81
CA PHE A 179 -10.70 -14.56 -9.53
C PHE A 179 -9.96 -15.89 -9.63
N TYR A 180 -10.14 -16.76 -8.64
CA TYR A 180 -9.58 -18.09 -8.65
C TYR A 180 -10.50 -19.07 -9.37
N HIS A 181 -9.94 -19.74 -10.37
CA HIS A 181 -10.59 -20.86 -11.07
C HIS A 181 -9.63 -22.06 -11.04
N PRO A 182 -10.07 -23.25 -10.61
CA PRO A 182 -9.20 -24.42 -10.52
C PRO A 182 -8.66 -24.80 -11.91
N GLY A 183 -7.35 -25.10 -11.96
CA GLY A 183 -6.66 -25.45 -13.20
C GLY A 183 -6.30 -24.28 -14.11
N GLN A 184 -6.61 -23.04 -13.72
CA GLN A 184 -6.20 -21.84 -14.47
C GLN A 184 -4.73 -21.51 -14.21
N GLU A 185 -4.02 -21.17 -15.29
CA GLU A 185 -2.67 -20.63 -15.23
C GLU A 185 -2.72 -19.11 -15.08
N TYR A 186 -2.03 -18.58 -14.08
CA TYR A 186 -1.97 -17.16 -13.77
C TYR A 186 -0.61 -16.56 -14.07
N ASN A 187 -0.58 -15.25 -14.29
CA ASN A 187 0.65 -14.51 -14.49
C ASN A 187 1.46 -14.46 -13.20
N VAL A 188 2.71 -14.88 -13.24
CA VAL A 188 3.64 -14.86 -12.09
C VAL A 188 4.27 -13.46 -11.85
N ARG A 189 4.09 -12.50 -12.77
CA ARG A 189 4.58 -11.13 -12.59
C ARG A 189 3.61 -10.28 -11.77
N VAL A 190 3.27 -10.80 -10.60
CA VAL A 190 2.43 -10.18 -9.57
C VAL A 190 3.21 -10.05 -8.27
N ALA A 191 2.63 -9.46 -7.26
CA ALA A 191 3.23 -9.16 -5.97
C ALA A 191 4.49 -8.26 -6.01
N SER A 192 4.78 -7.62 -4.90
CA SER A 192 6.03 -6.89 -4.71
C SER A 192 7.16 -7.86 -4.42
N ARG A 193 8.36 -7.60 -4.95
CA ARG A 193 9.50 -8.56 -4.98
C ARG A 193 9.72 -9.29 -3.65
N TYR A 194 9.77 -8.57 -2.56
CA TYR A 194 10.11 -9.12 -1.24
C TYR A 194 9.03 -10.03 -0.66
N PHE A 195 7.83 -9.98 -1.22
CA PHE A 195 6.64 -10.73 -0.79
C PHE A 195 6.21 -11.80 -1.80
N LYS A 196 6.97 -11.99 -2.89
CA LYS A 196 6.70 -13.02 -3.90
C LYS A 196 6.90 -14.40 -3.31
N GLY A 197 5.89 -15.27 -3.45
CA GLY A 197 6.01 -16.66 -3.10
C GLY A 197 6.98 -17.42 -4.02
N PRO A 198 7.57 -18.53 -3.56
CA PRO A 198 8.45 -19.39 -4.37
C PRO A 198 7.83 -19.76 -5.70
N GLU A 199 6.53 -20.09 -5.75
CA GLU A 199 5.77 -20.40 -6.96
C GLU A 199 5.93 -19.34 -8.05
N LEU A 200 5.91 -18.05 -7.69
CA LEU A 200 6.10 -16.96 -8.66
C LEU A 200 7.56 -16.88 -9.14
N LEU A 201 8.51 -17.21 -8.29
CA LEU A 201 9.94 -17.11 -8.57
C LEU A 201 10.46 -18.27 -9.43
N VAL A 202 9.77 -19.43 -9.37
CA VAL A 202 10.08 -20.61 -10.19
C VAL A 202 9.14 -20.77 -11.38
N ASP A 203 8.35 -19.74 -11.69
CA ASP A 203 7.40 -19.69 -12.83
C ASP A 203 6.31 -20.78 -12.78
N TYR A 204 5.88 -21.18 -11.57
CA TYR A 204 4.73 -22.07 -11.40
C TYR A 204 3.42 -21.28 -11.45
N GLN A 205 2.65 -21.45 -12.52
CA GLN A 205 1.51 -20.57 -12.85
C GLN A 205 0.17 -21.00 -12.23
N MET A 206 0.01 -22.28 -11.80
CA MET A 206 -1.24 -22.80 -11.21
C MET A 206 -1.29 -22.57 -9.71
N TYR A 207 -1.02 -21.33 -9.27
CA TYR A 207 -1.08 -20.95 -7.86
C TYR A 207 -2.49 -20.54 -7.45
N ASP A 208 -2.71 -20.36 -6.16
CA ASP A 208 -4.01 -20.10 -5.55
C ASP A 208 -3.92 -19.09 -4.39
N TYR A 209 -4.93 -19.07 -3.54
CA TYR A 209 -5.01 -18.20 -2.35
C TYR A 209 -3.79 -18.28 -1.42
N SER A 210 -3.11 -19.42 -1.41
CA SER A 210 -1.93 -19.69 -0.58
C SER A 210 -0.76 -18.75 -0.87
N LEU A 211 -0.73 -18.09 -2.04
CA LEU A 211 0.21 -17.03 -2.35
C LEU A 211 0.11 -15.87 -1.35
N ASP A 212 -1.10 -15.47 -0.99
CA ASP A 212 -1.33 -14.40 -0.01
C ASP A 212 -0.82 -14.78 1.38
N MET A 213 -0.88 -16.08 1.72
CA MET A 213 -0.39 -16.61 3.00
C MET A 213 1.13 -16.60 3.10
N TRP A 214 1.86 -16.81 1.99
CA TRP A 214 3.29 -16.57 1.94
C TRP A 214 3.64 -15.12 2.21
N SER A 215 2.95 -14.21 1.53
CA SER A 215 3.15 -12.75 1.71
C SER A 215 2.88 -12.31 3.15
N LEU A 216 1.84 -12.86 3.79
CA LEU A 216 1.55 -12.66 5.21
C LEU A 216 2.70 -13.16 6.10
N GLY A 217 3.26 -14.35 5.80
CA GLY A 217 4.43 -14.88 6.50
C GLY A 217 5.65 -13.97 6.41
N CYS A 218 5.89 -13.37 5.24
CA CYS A 218 6.95 -12.37 5.06
C CYS A 218 6.71 -11.13 5.92
N MET A 219 5.47 -10.66 6.03
CA MET A 219 5.10 -9.55 6.92
C MET A 219 5.32 -9.91 8.39
N LEU A 220 4.85 -11.07 8.83
CA LEU A 220 5.06 -11.55 10.20
C LEU A 220 6.56 -11.60 10.54
N ALA A 221 7.38 -12.18 9.67
CA ALA A 221 8.84 -12.28 9.88
C ALA A 221 9.47 -10.89 10.02
N SER A 222 9.07 -9.92 9.17
CA SER A 222 9.61 -8.56 9.25
C SER A 222 9.21 -7.85 10.54
N MET A 223 8.00 -8.08 11.04
CA MET A 223 7.49 -7.46 12.26
C MET A 223 8.16 -8.05 13.52
N ILE A 224 8.17 -9.38 13.69
CA ILE A 224 8.72 -10.01 14.91
C ILE A 224 10.25 -9.98 14.98
N PHE A 225 10.94 -10.00 13.82
CA PHE A 225 12.40 -9.90 13.78
C PHE A 225 12.93 -8.49 13.60
N ARG A 226 12.04 -7.50 13.45
CA ARG A 226 12.40 -6.09 13.20
C ARG A 226 13.33 -5.90 12.01
N LYS A 227 13.04 -6.63 10.94
CA LYS A 227 13.83 -6.62 9.69
C LYS A 227 12.89 -6.46 8.49
N GLU A 228 12.75 -5.24 8.01
CA GLU A 228 11.88 -4.92 6.86
C GLU A 228 12.71 -4.48 5.63
N PRO A 229 12.63 -5.22 4.49
CA PRO A 229 11.95 -6.51 4.34
C PRO A 229 12.77 -7.68 4.93
N PHE A 230 12.11 -8.79 5.30
CA PHE A 230 12.80 -9.97 5.83
C PHE A 230 13.67 -10.65 4.76
N PHE A 231 13.08 -10.96 3.58
CA PHE A 231 13.80 -11.47 2.42
C PHE A 231 14.11 -10.31 1.45
N HIS A 232 15.35 -9.82 1.45
CA HIS A 232 15.76 -8.65 0.68
C HIS A 232 16.56 -9.04 -0.56
N GLY A 233 15.89 -9.46 -1.63
CA GLY A 233 16.52 -9.76 -2.92
C GLY A 233 16.74 -8.51 -3.78
N HIS A 234 17.83 -8.48 -4.54
CA HIS A 234 18.15 -7.39 -5.47
C HIS A 234 17.31 -7.47 -6.76
N ASP A 235 16.98 -8.71 -7.18
CA ASP A 235 16.09 -9.03 -8.28
C ASP A 235 15.28 -10.30 -7.96
N ASN A 236 14.49 -10.81 -8.91
CA ASN A 236 13.69 -12.01 -8.67
C ASN A 236 14.52 -13.28 -8.48
N TYR A 237 15.71 -13.36 -9.08
CA TYR A 237 16.62 -14.50 -8.92
C TYR A 237 17.25 -14.47 -7.52
N ASP A 238 17.82 -13.36 -7.12
CA ASP A 238 18.38 -13.18 -5.78
C ASP A 238 17.29 -13.31 -4.69
N GLN A 239 16.03 -13.00 -5.00
CA GLN A 239 14.93 -13.20 -4.06
C GLN A 239 14.78 -14.67 -3.67
N LEU A 240 14.79 -15.60 -4.62
CA LEU A 240 14.76 -17.04 -4.33
C LEU A 240 16.02 -17.51 -3.58
N VAL A 241 17.17 -16.97 -3.93
CA VAL A 241 18.44 -17.24 -3.21
C VAL A 241 18.36 -16.81 -1.74
N ARG A 242 17.78 -15.63 -1.45
CA ARG A 242 17.55 -15.15 -0.08
C ARG A 242 16.62 -16.05 0.71
N ILE A 243 15.57 -16.55 0.07
CA ILE A 243 14.65 -17.54 0.67
C ILE A 243 15.41 -18.85 0.95
N ALA A 244 16.15 -19.37 -0.02
CA ALA A 244 16.89 -20.62 0.10
C ALA A 244 17.99 -20.57 1.18
N LYS A 245 18.60 -19.41 1.40
CA LYS A 245 19.56 -19.20 2.50
C LYS A 245 18.94 -19.29 3.89
N VAL A 246 17.62 -19.24 4.01
CA VAL A 246 16.88 -19.37 5.27
C VAL A 246 16.19 -20.72 5.35
N LEU A 247 15.37 -21.09 4.36
CA LEU A 247 14.59 -22.32 4.37
C LEU A 247 15.38 -23.55 3.92
N GLY A 248 16.58 -23.36 3.34
CA GLY A 248 17.37 -24.44 2.76
C GLY A 248 17.03 -24.73 1.32
N THR A 249 17.88 -25.51 0.66
CA THR A 249 17.70 -25.91 -0.74
C THR A 249 17.11 -27.31 -0.91
N GLU A 250 17.16 -28.15 0.12
CA GLU A 250 16.62 -29.53 0.08
C GLU A 250 15.11 -29.49 -0.17
N GLU A 251 14.37 -28.83 0.72
CA GLU A 251 12.91 -28.66 0.58
C GLU A 251 12.51 -27.89 -0.71
N LEU A 252 13.38 -27.02 -1.22
CA LEU A 252 13.15 -26.38 -2.52
C LEU A 252 13.18 -27.40 -3.66
N PHE A 253 14.18 -28.30 -3.70
CA PHE A 253 14.27 -29.31 -4.73
C PHE A 253 13.15 -30.33 -4.62
N GLU A 254 12.74 -30.74 -3.41
CA GLU A 254 11.55 -31.58 -3.20
C GLU A 254 10.27 -30.92 -3.77
N TYR A 255 10.11 -29.61 -3.57
CA TYR A 255 8.99 -28.83 -4.14
C TYR A 255 9.03 -28.83 -5.68
N LEU A 256 10.21 -28.60 -6.29
CA LEU A 256 10.39 -28.62 -7.74
C LEU A 256 10.07 -29.99 -8.33
N GLU A 257 10.55 -31.06 -7.67
CA GLU A 257 10.30 -32.47 -8.07
C GLU A 257 8.80 -32.78 -7.96
N LYS A 258 8.16 -32.46 -6.83
CA LYS A 258 6.74 -32.75 -6.57
C LYS A 258 5.83 -32.19 -7.67
N TYR A 259 6.09 -30.96 -8.13
CA TYR A 259 5.27 -30.29 -9.14
C TYR A 259 5.85 -30.36 -10.56
N HIS A 260 6.92 -31.14 -10.79
CA HIS A 260 7.62 -31.26 -12.06
C HIS A 260 8.01 -29.89 -12.65
N ILE A 261 8.55 -29.01 -11.80
CA ILE A 261 8.96 -27.64 -12.17
C ILE A 261 10.41 -27.68 -12.65
N GLU A 262 10.66 -27.22 -13.87
CA GLU A 262 12.01 -27.01 -14.38
C GLU A 262 12.53 -25.65 -13.89
N LEU A 263 13.62 -25.70 -13.12
CA LEU A 263 14.25 -24.48 -12.62
C LEU A 263 15.01 -23.77 -13.76
N ASP A 264 14.85 -22.46 -13.87
CA ASP A 264 15.58 -21.63 -14.86
C ASP A 264 17.10 -21.89 -14.71
N PRO A 265 17.82 -22.22 -15.81
CA PRO A 265 19.27 -22.51 -15.76
C PRO A 265 20.12 -21.45 -15.11
N ARG A 266 19.66 -20.19 -15.09
CA ARG A 266 20.35 -19.09 -14.40
C ARG A 266 20.51 -19.28 -12.90
N PHE A 267 19.70 -20.17 -12.29
CA PHE A 267 19.85 -20.50 -10.88
C PHE A 267 21.03 -21.45 -10.59
N ASN A 268 21.54 -22.17 -11.61
CA ASN A 268 22.60 -23.18 -11.43
C ASN A 268 23.86 -22.57 -10.75
N ASP A 269 24.21 -21.35 -11.14
CA ASP A 269 25.42 -20.68 -10.64
C ASP A 269 25.22 -19.86 -9.37
N ILE A 270 23.96 -19.52 -9.03
CA ILE A 270 23.66 -18.55 -7.95
C ILE A 270 22.96 -19.15 -6.74
N LEU A 271 22.22 -20.24 -6.91
CA LEU A 271 21.40 -20.83 -5.84
C LEU A 271 22.26 -21.45 -4.74
N GLY A 272 23.30 -22.24 -5.14
CA GLY A 272 24.17 -22.95 -4.20
C GLY A 272 23.43 -24.05 -3.43
N ARG A 273 24.05 -24.49 -2.32
CA ARG A 273 23.47 -25.43 -1.36
C ARG A 273 23.41 -24.79 0.01
N HIS A 274 22.24 -24.83 0.64
CA HIS A 274 21.99 -24.22 1.94
C HIS A 274 21.18 -25.16 2.81
N SER A 275 21.60 -25.34 4.07
CA SER A 275 20.80 -26.00 5.10
C SER A 275 19.74 -25.05 5.65
N ARG A 276 18.58 -25.59 6.03
CA ARG A 276 17.53 -24.86 6.72
C ARG A 276 18.06 -24.26 8.02
N LYS A 277 17.77 -22.98 8.26
CA LYS A 277 18.11 -22.28 9.51
C LYS A 277 16.95 -22.37 10.48
N ARG A 278 17.26 -22.59 11.75
CA ARG A 278 16.27 -22.45 12.82
C ARG A 278 15.91 -20.97 12.97
N TRP A 279 14.63 -20.68 13.21
CA TRP A 279 14.11 -19.33 13.31
C TRP A 279 14.72 -18.52 14.46
N GLU A 280 15.12 -19.17 15.55
CA GLU A 280 15.77 -18.54 16.70
C GLU A 280 17.08 -17.82 16.33
N ARG A 281 17.71 -18.17 15.22
CA ARG A 281 18.92 -17.49 14.72
C ARG A 281 18.68 -16.02 14.36
N PHE A 282 17.44 -15.61 14.16
CA PHE A 282 17.08 -14.24 13.83
C PHE A 282 16.69 -13.42 15.06
N MET A 283 16.70 -14.03 16.25
CA MET A 283 16.45 -13.36 17.53
C MET A 283 17.69 -12.60 17.99
N HIS A 284 17.47 -11.41 18.53
CA HIS A 284 18.47 -10.56 19.16
C HIS A 284 17.81 -9.68 20.24
N SER A 285 18.61 -8.95 21.01
CA SER A 285 18.12 -8.16 22.16
C SER A 285 16.98 -7.18 21.84
N GLU A 286 16.96 -6.65 20.62
CA GLU A 286 15.96 -5.65 20.20
C GLU A 286 14.63 -6.24 19.73
N ASN A 287 14.57 -7.56 19.46
CA ASN A 287 13.35 -8.21 18.95
C ASN A 287 12.84 -9.38 19.80
N GLN A 288 13.64 -9.87 20.76
CA GLN A 288 13.30 -11.06 21.56
C GLN A 288 11.95 -10.94 22.29
N HIS A 289 11.52 -9.73 22.65
CA HIS A 289 10.23 -9.47 23.32
C HIS A 289 9.02 -9.62 22.37
N LEU A 290 9.23 -9.73 21.08
CA LEU A 290 8.20 -9.95 20.05
C LEU A 290 8.14 -11.40 19.57
N VAL A 291 9.09 -12.24 20.01
CA VAL A 291 9.24 -13.62 19.55
C VAL A 291 8.82 -14.57 20.67
N SER A 292 7.94 -15.50 20.34
CA SER A 292 7.48 -16.60 21.21
C SER A 292 7.57 -17.92 20.45
N HIS A 293 7.43 -19.03 21.14
CA HIS A 293 7.34 -20.35 20.53
C HIS A 293 6.17 -20.39 19.51
N GLU A 294 5.02 -19.83 19.91
CA GLU A 294 3.83 -19.79 19.06
C GLU A 294 4.04 -18.93 17.81
N SER A 295 4.75 -17.80 17.93
CA SER A 295 5.04 -16.95 16.76
C SER A 295 5.97 -17.65 15.76
N LEU A 296 6.97 -18.41 16.23
CA LEU A 296 7.89 -19.15 15.38
C LEU A 296 7.22 -20.36 14.73
N ASP A 297 6.38 -21.09 15.46
CA ASP A 297 5.58 -22.20 14.92
C ASP A 297 4.59 -21.70 13.87
N PHE A 298 3.92 -20.59 14.12
CA PHE A 298 3.02 -19.95 13.16
C PHE A 298 3.77 -19.52 11.90
N LEU A 299 4.93 -18.84 12.06
CA LEU A 299 5.77 -18.42 10.94
C LEU A 299 6.22 -19.60 10.08
N ASP A 300 6.63 -20.69 10.74
CA ASP A 300 7.09 -21.92 10.07
C ASP A 300 6.00 -22.58 9.22
N LYS A 301 4.75 -22.49 9.67
CA LYS A 301 3.58 -23.03 8.94
C LYS A 301 3.10 -22.13 7.80
N LEU A 302 3.53 -20.88 7.75
CA LEU A 302 3.24 -19.95 6.64
C LEU A 302 4.33 -20.00 5.57
N LEU A 303 5.61 -19.96 5.98
CA LEU A 303 6.75 -19.89 5.06
C LEU A 303 7.21 -21.31 4.63
N ARG A 304 6.37 -21.98 3.87
CA ARG A 304 6.64 -23.25 3.23
C ARG A 304 6.84 -23.06 1.73
N TYR A 305 7.81 -23.78 1.11
CA TYR A 305 7.95 -23.78 -0.34
C TYR A 305 6.68 -24.31 -0.99
N ASP A 306 6.21 -25.46 -0.53
CA ASP A 306 4.98 -26.05 -1.02
C ASP A 306 3.77 -25.21 -0.60
N HIS A 307 3.18 -24.54 -1.58
CA HIS A 307 2.00 -23.70 -1.40
C HIS A 307 0.80 -24.49 -0.83
N TYR A 308 0.74 -25.79 -1.08
CA TYR A 308 -0.31 -26.69 -0.57
C TYR A 308 -0.20 -26.94 0.95
N GLU A 309 1.00 -26.84 1.52
CA GLU A 309 1.27 -27.10 2.95
C GLU A 309 1.08 -25.86 3.84
N ARG A 310 0.97 -24.67 3.25
CA ARG A 310 0.77 -23.44 4.02
C ARG A 310 -0.60 -23.44 4.68
N LEU A 311 -0.68 -22.88 5.89
CA LEU A 311 -1.97 -22.64 6.53
C LEU A 311 -2.87 -21.80 5.61
N THR A 312 -4.14 -22.17 5.53
CA THR A 312 -5.19 -21.30 4.99
C THR A 312 -5.44 -20.14 5.96
N ALA A 313 -6.11 -19.07 5.50
CA ALA A 313 -6.41 -17.94 6.37
C ALA A 313 -7.28 -18.37 7.58
N ARG A 314 -8.23 -19.28 7.37
CA ARG A 314 -9.07 -19.84 8.43
C ARG A 314 -8.27 -20.66 9.45
N GLU A 315 -7.47 -21.60 8.98
CA GLU A 315 -6.57 -22.40 9.84
C GLU A 315 -5.60 -21.52 10.63
N ALA A 316 -5.08 -20.46 9.99
CA ALA A 316 -4.20 -19.48 10.65
C ALA A 316 -4.88 -18.74 11.80
N MET A 317 -6.15 -18.37 11.66
CA MET A 317 -6.92 -17.71 12.72
C MET A 317 -7.15 -18.65 13.93
N GLU A 318 -7.14 -19.94 13.74
CA GLU A 318 -7.30 -20.96 14.79
C GLU A 318 -5.97 -21.30 15.50
N HIS A 319 -4.83 -20.77 15.00
CA HIS A 319 -3.51 -21.06 15.56
C HIS A 319 -3.34 -20.49 16.97
N PRO A 320 -2.63 -21.21 17.90
CA PRO A 320 -2.39 -20.76 19.28
C PRO A 320 -1.80 -19.35 19.41
N TYR A 321 -1.07 -18.87 18.41
CA TYR A 321 -0.54 -17.50 18.37
C TYR A 321 -1.62 -16.44 18.58
N PHE A 322 -2.87 -16.71 18.17
CA PHE A 322 -3.99 -15.78 18.25
C PHE A 322 -4.92 -16.02 19.46
N TYR A 323 -4.65 -16.98 20.33
CA TYR A 323 -5.51 -17.24 21.51
C TYR A 323 -5.74 -16.02 22.41
N PRO A 324 -4.73 -15.15 22.67
CA PRO A 324 -4.97 -13.93 23.44
C PRO A 324 -6.03 -13.03 22.79
N ILE A 325 -5.98 -12.88 21.46
CA ILE A 325 -6.90 -12.03 20.70
C ILE A 325 -8.32 -12.60 20.70
N VAL A 326 -8.46 -13.89 20.44
CA VAL A 326 -9.76 -14.59 20.41
C VAL A 326 -10.44 -14.52 21.79
N LYS A 327 -9.67 -14.73 22.85
CA LYS A 327 -10.18 -14.64 24.24
C LYS A 327 -10.73 -13.26 24.57
N ASP A 328 -10.02 -12.20 24.19
CA ASP A 328 -10.44 -10.84 24.49
C ASP A 328 -11.64 -10.42 23.64
N GLN A 329 -11.69 -10.77 22.36
CA GLN A 329 -12.85 -10.54 21.50
C GLN A 329 -14.08 -11.31 21.98
N GLY A 330 -13.92 -12.54 22.48
CA GLY A 330 -14.98 -13.33 23.10
C GLY A 330 -15.56 -12.67 24.36
N ARG A 331 -14.72 -12.07 25.21
CA ARG A 331 -15.15 -11.33 26.41
C ARG A 331 -15.94 -10.07 26.05
N LEU A 332 -15.50 -9.30 25.06
CA LEU A 332 -16.20 -8.09 24.61
C LEU A 332 -17.60 -8.42 24.08
N ASN A 333 -17.74 -9.51 23.33
CA ASN A 333 -19.05 -9.95 22.82
C ASN A 333 -20.01 -10.40 23.95
N MET A 334 -19.49 -10.99 25.01
CA MET A 334 -20.31 -11.38 26.18
C MET A 334 -20.80 -10.16 26.96
N VAL A 335 -19.98 -9.11 27.10
CA VAL A 335 -20.37 -7.87 27.81
C VAL A 335 -21.43 -7.09 27.01
N SER A 336 -21.35 -7.08 25.70
CA SER A 336 -22.32 -6.40 24.83
C SER A 336 -23.67 -7.13 24.71
N SER A 337 -23.74 -8.42 25.09
CA SER A 337 -24.96 -9.24 25.05
C SER A 337 -25.66 -9.41 26.40
N SER A 338 -25.20 -8.75 27.47
CA SER A 338 -25.87 -8.77 28.75
C SER A 338 -27.15 -7.95 28.71
N PRO A 339 -28.35 -8.51 29.01
CA PRO A 339 -29.58 -7.74 29.05
C PRO A 339 -29.48 -6.72 30.19
N THR A 340 -29.82 -5.48 29.92
CA THR A 340 -30.01 -4.44 30.94
C THR A 340 -31.02 -4.94 31.99
N PRO A 341 -30.76 -4.84 33.30
CA PRO A 341 -31.77 -5.19 34.29
C PRO A 341 -32.96 -4.24 34.16
N ILE A 342 -34.12 -4.80 33.84
CA ILE A 342 -35.39 -4.08 33.90
C ILE A 342 -35.70 -3.89 35.38
N THR A 343 -35.38 -2.73 35.94
CA THR A 343 -35.94 -2.29 37.22
C THR A 343 -37.35 -1.77 36.92
N GLY A 344 -38.31 -2.65 37.15
CA GLY A 344 -39.71 -2.26 37.18
C GLY A 344 -39.99 -1.45 38.45
N SER A 345 -40.49 -0.26 38.30
CA SER A 345 -41.31 0.43 39.33
C SER A 345 -42.58 0.91 38.69
N LEU A 346 -43.68 0.50 39.31
CA LEU A 346 -45.06 0.83 38.98
C LEU A 346 -45.40 2.30 39.27
N PRO A 347 -46.50 2.80 38.73
CA PRO A 347 -46.78 4.23 38.62
C PRO A 347 -47.67 4.75 39.76
N VAL A 348 -47.44 5.99 40.19
CA VAL A 348 -48.44 6.73 40.97
C VAL A 348 -48.44 8.22 40.51
N GLY A 349 -49.62 8.68 40.08
CA GLY A 349 -50.19 9.99 40.44
C GLY A 349 -49.91 11.14 39.50
N ILE A 350 -50.90 11.48 38.78
CA ILE A 350 -51.35 12.78 38.20
C ILE A 350 -51.00 13.96 39.07
N ASP A 351 -50.42 15.07 38.56
CA ASP A 351 -51.08 16.39 38.63
C ASP A 351 -50.56 17.39 37.60
N THR A 352 -51.49 18.20 37.16
CA THR A 352 -51.43 19.28 36.16
C THR A 352 -50.94 20.58 36.79
N SER A 353 -50.09 21.35 36.08
CA SER A 353 -50.23 22.82 35.92
C SER A 353 -49.04 23.44 35.17
N ARG A 354 -49.30 23.96 34.08
CA ARG A 354 -49.14 25.31 33.44
C ARG A 354 -47.85 26.11 33.65
N GLU A 355 -47.48 26.71 32.55
CA GLU A 355 -46.79 28.00 32.32
C GLU A 355 -45.28 27.93 32.27
N GLY A 356 -44.59 28.47 31.29
CA GLY A 356 -44.66 29.63 30.49
C GLY A 356 -43.53 29.72 29.47
N LEU A 357 -43.88 30.20 28.34
CA LEU A 357 -43.04 30.59 27.21
C LEU A 357 -42.13 31.78 27.56
N ASN A 358 -40.86 31.76 27.08
CA ASN A 358 -40.28 33.01 26.54
C ASN A 358 -39.11 32.71 25.56
N PRO A 359 -38.93 33.56 24.54
CA PRO A 359 -38.23 33.21 23.31
C PRO A 359 -36.77 33.70 23.25
N ILE A 360 -36.02 33.07 22.38
CA ILE A 360 -34.63 33.37 22.03
C ILE A 360 -34.58 34.63 21.12
N PRO A 361 -33.67 35.58 21.33
CA PRO A 361 -33.47 36.69 20.39
C PRO A 361 -32.52 36.29 19.24
N LYS A 362 -32.97 36.57 18.04
CA LYS A 362 -32.17 36.63 16.81
C LYS A 362 -31.17 37.79 16.91
N ARG A 363 -29.92 37.57 16.51
CA ARG A 363 -29.00 38.66 16.16
C ARG A 363 -28.60 38.57 14.70
N ASP A 364 -28.66 39.73 14.10
CA ASP A 364 -28.53 40.01 12.70
C ASP A 364 -27.15 39.75 12.12
N CYS A 365 -27.19 39.39 10.85
CA CYS A 365 -26.06 39.22 9.95
C CYS A 365 -25.74 40.57 9.32
N GLU A 366 -24.64 41.20 9.70
CA GLU A 366 -24.09 42.32 8.95
C GLU A 366 -22.93 41.87 8.06
N GLN A 367 -23.08 42.16 6.80
CA GLN A 367 -22.08 42.05 5.76
C GLN A 367 -20.88 42.94 6.03
N ARG A 368 -19.67 42.36 6.04
CA ARG A 368 -18.44 43.14 5.84
C ARG A 368 -17.63 42.52 4.72
N THR A 369 -17.62 43.23 3.61
CA THR A 369 -16.63 43.12 2.55
C THR A 369 -15.27 43.58 3.05
N GLY A 370 -14.30 42.69 3.17
CA GLY A 370 -12.92 43.02 3.54
C GLY A 370 -11.94 42.38 2.58
N SER A 371 -11.18 43.24 1.92
CA SER A 371 -10.08 42.86 1.03
C SER A 371 -9.03 41.97 1.71
N TRP A 372 -8.72 40.83 1.10
CA TRP A 372 -7.67 39.96 1.58
C TRP A 372 -6.29 40.43 1.13
N ASN A 373 -5.54 41.03 2.08
CA ASN A 373 -4.09 41.17 1.94
C ASN A 373 -3.44 39.80 2.25
N LYS A 374 -2.62 39.30 1.32
CA LYS A 374 -1.83 38.10 1.52
C LYS A 374 -0.78 38.30 2.60
N PRO A 375 -0.60 37.37 3.55
CA PRO A 375 0.49 37.44 4.52
C PRO A 375 1.82 37.11 3.82
N THR A 376 2.81 38.00 4.02
CA THR A 376 4.22 37.68 3.74
C THR A 376 4.78 36.89 4.92
N GLU A 377 4.93 35.59 4.77
CA GLU A 377 5.68 34.78 5.74
C GLU A 377 7.18 34.94 5.47
N LYS A 378 7.89 35.48 6.47
CA LYS A 378 9.37 35.47 6.52
C LYS A 378 9.83 34.17 7.16
N TYR A 379 10.38 33.29 6.38
CA TYR A 379 11.21 32.19 6.89
C TYR A 379 12.69 32.50 6.62
N GLY A 380 13.44 32.65 7.70
CA GLY A 380 14.91 32.56 7.80
C GLY A 380 15.71 33.08 6.61
N GLY A 381 15.98 34.39 6.53
CA GLY A 381 17.18 34.93 5.86
C GLY A 381 17.36 34.73 4.36
N THR A 382 16.39 34.22 3.63
CA THR A 382 16.46 34.06 2.17
C THR A 382 15.44 34.98 1.51
N SER A 383 15.87 35.91 0.66
CA SER A 383 14.96 36.74 -0.12
C SER A 383 14.87 36.23 -1.55
N TRP A 384 13.63 36.14 -2.03
CA TRP A 384 13.31 35.71 -3.38
C TRP A 384 12.67 36.87 -4.14
N LYS A 385 12.99 37.04 -5.39
CA LYS A 385 12.24 37.88 -6.33
C LYS A 385 11.83 37.03 -7.52
N TRP A 386 10.55 37.11 -7.85
CA TRP A 386 10.03 36.54 -9.09
C TRP A 386 9.84 37.66 -10.10
N ASP A 387 10.42 37.51 -11.27
CA ASP A 387 10.22 38.39 -12.41
C ASP A 387 9.15 37.76 -13.33
N SER A 388 7.97 38.36 -13.30
CA SER A 388 6.81 37.90 -14.07
C SER A 388 6.91 38.15 -15.57
N GLU A 389 7.86 38.98 -16.05
CA GLU A 389 8.05 39.24 -17.47
C GLU A 389 8.95 38.22 -18.15
N ASN A 390 9.86 37.57 -17.40
CA ASN A 390 10.83 36.63 -17.97
C ASN A 390 10.66 35.18 -17.45
N ASP A 391 9.72 34.91 -16.56
CA ASP A 391 9.49 33.59 -15.94
C ASP A 391 10.74 33.03 -15.20
N GLU A 392 11.54 33.92 -14.58
CA GLU A 392 12.81 33.61 -13.89
C GLU A 392 12.71 33.87 -12.38
N VAL A 393 13.33 32.99 -11.59
CA VAL A 393 13.47 33.15 -10.13
C VAL A 393 14.94 33.40 -9.78
N PHE A 394 15.23 34.52 -9.13
CA PHE A 394 16.57 34.83 -8.65
C PHE A 394 16.67 34.60 -7.14
N ILE A 395 17.73 33.91 -6.69
CA ILE A 395 18.09 33.78 -5.28
C ILE A 395 19.16 34.83 -5.00
N THR A 396 18.83 35.83 -4.16
CA THR A 396 19.72 36.97 -3.95
C THR A 396 20.62 36.89 -2.71
N SER A 397 20.33 36.00 -1.73
CA SER A 397 21.29 35.73 -0.63
C SER A 397 20.88 34.50 0.20
N ILE A 398 21.90 33.79 0.74
CA ILE A 398 21.77 32.75 1.74
C ILE A 398 22.55 33.19 2.96
N THR A 399 21.87 33.62 4.01
CA THR A 399 22.52 33.97 5.29
C THR A 399 22.01 33.10 6.42
N SER A 400 22.69 32.08 6.73
CA SER A 400 22.73 31.22 7.92
C SER A 400 22.35 29.76 7.71
N LEU A 401 23.33 28.94 8.03
CA LEU A 401 23.26 27.48 8.17
C LEU A 401 22.77 27.13 9.57
N THR A 402 21.57 26.60 9.69
CA THR A 402 21.20 25.76 10.84
C THR A 402 20.33 24.60 10.35
N TYR A 403 20.83 23.40 10.59
CA TYR A 403 20.25 22.06 10.48
C TYR A 403 18.81 21.96 9.97
N SER A 404 18.63 21.72 8.69
CA SER A 404 17.50 21.04 8.04
C SER A 404 17.73 21.04 6.53
N PHE A 405 17.34 19.99 5.85
CA PHE A 405 17.44 19.68 4.43
C PHE A 405 17.48 20.89 3.48
N GLN A 406 18.57 21.06 2.73
CA GLN A 406 18.67 22.07 1.67
C GLN A 406 18.24 21.48 0.33
N LEU A 407 17.30 22.17 -0.30
CA LEU A 407 16.88 21.92 -1.69
C LEU A 407 17.70 22.82 -2.60
N LEU A 408 18.55 22.24 -3.46
CA LEU A 408 19.26 22.97 -4.50
C LEU A 408 18.47 22.86 -5.81
N ILE A 409 17.94 23.99 -6.29
CA ILE A 409 17.26 24.06 -7.59
C ILE A 409 18.29 24.51 -8.62
N ILE A 410 18.64 23.65 -9.58
CA ILE A 410 19.51 23.98 -10.70
C ILE A 410 18.64 24.33 -11.90
N TYR A 411 18.70 25.58 -12.34
CA TYR A 411 18.08 26.03 -13.58
C TYR A 411 19.07 25.85 -14.73
N VAL A 412 18.68 25.12 -15.75
CA VAL A 412 19.42 25.02 -17.01
C VAL A 412 18.69 25.87 -18.05
N ARG A 413 19.23 27.07 -18.37
CA ARG A 413 18.72 27.93 -19.42
C ARG A 413 19.08 27.34 -20.79
N LYS A 414 18.10 27.18 -21.64
CA LYS A 414 18.29 26.73 -23.02
C LYS A 414 18.56 27.94 -23.87
N VAL A 415 19.75 28.02 -24.52
CA VAL A 415 20.02 28.97 -25.58
C VAL A 415 19.37 28.43 -26.86
N GLU A 416 18.26 29.03 -27.29
CA GLU A 416 17.43 28.55 -28.42
C GLU A 416 18.06 28.67 -29.82
N SER A 417 19.18 29.38 -29.96
CA SER A 417 19.75 29.72 -31.27
C SER A 417 20.75 28.74 -31.86
N SER A 418 21.10 27.64 -31.17
CA SER A 418 22.20 26.75 -31.58
C SER A 418 21.90 25.26 -31.61
N ILE A 419 20.62 24.84 -31.62
CA ILE A 419 20.27 23.41 -31.66
C ILE A 419 19.86 22.99 -33.05
N PRO A 420 20.58 22.02 -33.69
CA PRO A 420 20.22 21.50 -35.00
C PRO A 420 18.84 20.84 -35.03
N PRO A 421 18.12 20.87 -36.19
CA PRO A 421 16.74 20.38 -36.34
C PRO A 421 16.51 18.92 -35.94
N LYS A 422 17.56 18.06 -35.88
CA LYS A 422 17.47 16.63 -35.52
C LYS A 422 17.13 16.38 -34.04
N PHE A 423 17.10 17.41 -33.18
CA PHE A 423 16.83 17.29 -31.75
C PHE A 423 15.58 18.03 -31.28
N ALA A 424 14.63 18.27 -32.16
CA ALA A 424 13.38 18.98 -31.87
C ALA A 424 12.52 18.39 -30.72
N ASN A 425 12.73 17.12 -30.35
CA ASN A 425 12.01 16.46 -29.26
C ASN A 425 12.50 16.82 -27.87
N LEU A 426 13.58 17.63 -27.72
CA LEU A 426 14.10 18.09 -26.44
C LEU A 426 13.50 19.42 -25.95
N ARG A 427 12.49 19.95 -26.64
CA ARG A 427 11.84 21.24 -26.33
C ARG A 427 10.89 21.23 -25.13
N ARG A 428 10.80 20.16 -24.33
CA ARG A 428 9.97 20.16 -23.09
C ARG A 428 10.82 20.49 -21.88
N ARG A 429 10.50 21.57 -21.19
CA ARG A 429 11.09 22.00 -19.90
C ARG A 429 11.11 20.82 -18.93
N LYS A 430 12.29 20.41 -18.47
CA LYS A 430 12.45 19.41 -17.40
C LYS A 430 13.03 20.12 -16.18
N ILE A 431 12.26 20.16 -15.11
CA ILE A 431 12.71 20.60 -13.78
C ILE A 431 13.31 19.36 -13.11
N TYR A 432 14.56 19.43 -12.68
CA TYR A 432 15.22 18.37 -11.93
C TYR A 432 15.34 18.80 -10.48
N TYR A 433 14.81 18.00 -9.55
CA TYR A 433 15.05 18.16 -8.13
C TYR A 433 16.18 17.23 -7.72
N VAL A 434 17.18 17.77 -7.05
CA VAL A 434 18.30 17.01 -6.50
C VAL A 434 18.26 17.13 -4.99
N MET A 435 18.00 16.04 -4.29
CA MET A 435 18.20 15.96 -2.85
C MET A 435 19.67 15.61 -2.58
N VAL A 436 20.33 16.39 -1.74
CA VAL A 436 21.74 16.22 -1.39
C VAL A 436 21.87 15.81 0.06
N ASP A 437 22.54 14.69 0.30
CA ASP A 437 22.87 14.15 1.61
C ASP A 437 24.27 14.61 2.04
N HIS A 438 24.48 14.86 3.33
CA HIS A 438 25.56 15.64 3.94
C HIS A 438 26.97 15.02 3.96
N SER A 439 27.38 14.11 3.08
CA SER A 439 28.76 13.63 3.06
C SER A 439 29.57 14.19 1.89
N LEU A 440 30.61 14.94 2.18
CA LEU A 440 31.54 15.58 1.21
C LEU A 440 32.03 14.63 0.09
N HIS A 441 32.20 13.32 0.38
CA HIS A 441 32.68 12.34 -0.61
C HIS A 441 31.67 12.02 -1.72
N LYS A 442 30.39 12.26 -1.50
CA LYS A 442 29.35 12.04 -2.54
C LYS A 442 29.24 13.22 -3.51
N TRP A 443 29.70 14.40 -3.13
CA TRP A 443 29.70 15.59 -3.98
C TRP A 443 30.64 15.43 -5.19
N GLN A 444 31.80 14.88 -4.98
CA GLN A 444 32.82 14.69 -6.05
C GLN A 444 32.27 13.71 -7.12
N LEU A 445 31.65 12.61 -6.69
CA LEU A 445 31.05 11.64 -7.62
C LEU A 445 29.84 12.20 -8.37
N TYR A 446 29.07 13.07 -7.74
CA TYR A 446 27.87 13.66 -8.34
C TYR A 446 28.24 14.76 -9.36
N PHE A 447 29.24 15.60 -9.04
CA PHE A 447 29.81 16.56 -9.99
C PHE A 447 30.43 15.85 -11.18
N ASP A 448 31.13 14.75 -10.98
CA ASP A 448 31.71 13.95 -12.06
C ASP A 448 30.68 13.31 -12.97
N VAL A 449 29.57 12.84 -12.41
CA VAL A 449 28.45 12.27 -13.20
C VAL A 449 27.71 13.36 -13.95
N VAL A 450 27.40 14.48 -13.33
CA VAL A 450 26.76 15.62 -14.01
C VAL A 450 27.72 16.24 -15.03
N TYR A 451 28.99 16.36 -14.74
CA TYR A 451 30.01 16.86 -15.66
C TYR A 451 30.20 15.91 -16.85
N LYS A 452 30.21 14.58 -16.66
CA LYS A 452 30.26 13.60 -17.74
C LYS A 452 29.00 13.58 -18.60
N ILE A 453 27.82 13.76 -18.02
CA ILE A 453 26.55 13.86 -18.77
C ILE A 453 26.50 15.16 -19.60
N LEU A 454 27.10 16.25 -19.10
CA LEU A 454 27.09 17.56 -19.75
C LEU A 454 28.27 17.73 -20.73
N HIS A 455 29.36 17.00 -20.55
CA HIS A 455 30.55 17.05 -21.42
C HIS A 455 30.47 16.16 -22.65
N PHE A 456 29.44 15.31 -22.75
CA PHE A 456 29.20 14.57 -23.99
C PHE A 456 28.63 15.50 -25.06
N ARG A 457 29.56 16.31 -25.66
CA ARG A 457 29.48 17.20 -26.82
C ARG A 457 28.92 18.60 -26.62
N HIS A 458 29.89 19.51 -26.57
CA HIS A 458 29.89 20.94 -26.91
C HIS A 458 29.25 21.93 -25.92
N SER A 459 30.16 22.62 -25.25
CA SER A 459 30.08 24.01 -24.74
C SER A 459 28.73 24.43 -24.15
N LEU A 460 28.50 24.06 -22.92
CA LEU A 460 27.57 24.73 -22.00
C LEU A 460 28.39 25.56 -21.01
N ILE A 461 28.23 26.88 -21.08
CA ILE A 461 28.86 27.80 -20.12
C ILE A 461 28.02 27.76 -18.85
N PHE A 462 28.62 27.36 -17.72
CA PHE A 462 28.00 27.44 -16.40
C PHE A 462 28.39 28.76 -15.73
N ASN A 463 27.40 29.53 -15.30
CA ASN A 463 27.59 30.58 -14.30
C ASN A 463 27.04 30.03 -12.96
N VAL A 464 27.94 29.62 -12.06
CA VAL A 464 27.63 29.36 -10.65
C VAL A 464 28.12 30.59 -9.89
N GLY A 465 27.27 31.52 -9.63
CA GLY A 465 27.58 32.60 -8.69
C GLY A 465 27.38 32.12 -7.26
N ILE A 466 28.48 31.87 -6.57
CA ILE A 466 28.49 31.71 -5.11
C ILE A 466 29.06 33.04 -4.57
N THR A 467 28.26 33.81 -3.93
CA THR A 467 28.65 34.85 -2.97
C THR A 467 27.96 34.61 -1.65
#